data_65b7b97bb4c90282954ebc8a0b2aca68
#
_entry.id   65b7b97bb4c90282954ebc8a0b2aca68
#
_cell.length_a   1.000
_cell.length_b   1.000
_cell.length_c   1.000
_cell.angle_alpha   90.00
_cell.angle_beta   90.00
_cell.angle_gamma   90.00
#
_symmetry.space_group_name_H-M   'P 1'
#
loop_
_entity.id
_entity.type
_entity.pdbx_description
1 polymer ?
#
loop_
_entity_poly.entity_id
_entity_poly.type
_entity_poly.pdbx_seq_one_letter_code
_entity_poly.pdbx_strand_id
1 'polypeptide(L)'
;GRAWDPRLIMSWPNAQMGVMGPEQAARTLGDVKLAQMRRADPDLDGGSVQELRDRVRAKAENETSAYWFTSRLYDDGIIDPLDTRNMLGIALTCAAGVAPNAPHYGVFRT
;
A
#
# COMPACT_ATOMS: atom_id res chain seq x y z
N GLY A 1 4.59 7.13 -2.97
CA GLY A 1 5.58 7.35 -1.95
C GLY A 1 6.99 7.46 -2.51
N ARG A 2 7.71 6.37 -2.66
CA ARG A 2 9.14 6.40 -3.06
C ARG A 2 9.40 6.92 -4.48
N ALA A 3 8.42 6.89 -5.36
CA ALA A 3 8.54 7.47 -6.70
C ALA A 3 8.79 8.99 -6.71
N TRP A 4 8.48 9.67 -5.60
CA TRP A 4 8.72 11.10 -5.39
C TRP A 4 10.12 11.41 -4.82
N ASP A 5 10.95 10.37 -4.66
CA ASP A 5 12.28 10.46 -4.07
C ASP A 5 12.32 11.19 -2.70
N PRO A 6 11.43 10.84 -1.76
CA PRO A 6 11.42 11.46 -0.44
C PRO A 6 12.63 11.02 0.36
N ARG A 7 13.11 11.91 1.25
CA ARG A 7 14.18 11.59 2.19
C ARG A 7 13.74 10.64 3.28
N LEU A 8 12.47 10.72 3.67
CA LEU A 8 11.90 9.95 4.75
C LEU A 8 10.42 9.69 4.48
N ILE A 9 9.99 8.44 4.64
CA ILE A 9 8.60 8.02 4.61
C ILE A 9 8.29 7.33 5.93
N MET A 10 7.35 7.87 6.68
CA MET A 10 6.88 7.29 7.94
C MET A 10 5.39 6.98 7.85
N SER A 11 5.00 5.91 8.48
CA SER A 11 3.60 5.48 8.57
C SER A 11 3.11 5.52 10.00
N TRP A 12 1.83 5.79 10.19
CA TRP A 12 1.15 5.53 11.46
C TRP A 12 0.67 4.08 11.51
N PRO A 13 0.49 3.48 12.70
CA PRO A 13 0.08 2.07 12.83
C PRO A 13 -1.24 1.72 12.15
N ASN A 14 -2.16 2.70 12.04
CA ASN A 14 -3.45 2.56 11.39
C ASN A 14 -3.47 3.02 9.93
N ALA A 15 -2.32 3.36 9.35
CA ALA A 15 -2.23 3.75 7.96
C ALA A 15 -2.56 2.56 7.05
N GLN A 16 -3.31 2.85 6.01
CA GLN A 16 -3.58 1.91 4.92
C GLN A 16 -2.99 2.45 3.63
N MET A 17 -2.19 1.64 2.98
CA MET A 17 -1.48 2.01 1.76
C MET A 17 -1.84 1.07 0.63
N GLY A 18 -2.32 1.63 -0.47
CA GLY A 18 -2.70 0.85 -1.64
C GLY A 18 -3.16 1.75 -2.78
N VAL A 19 -3.23 1.20 -3.97
CA VAL A 19 -3.77 1.90 -5.15
C VAL A 19 -5.29 2.05 -5.05
N MET A 20 -5.95 1.09 -4.39
CA MET A 20 -7.38 1.07 -4.14
C MET A 20 -7.70 0.43 -2.79
N GLY A 21 -8.84 0.77 -2.22
CA GLY A 21 -9.29 0.15 -0.96
C GLY A 21 -9.53 -1.36 -1.09
N PRO A 22 -9.43 -2.13 0.02
CA PRO A 22 -9.58 -3.60 -0.01
C PRO A 22 -10.91 -4.07 -0.60
N GLU A 23 -11.98 -3.39 -0.30
CA GLU A 23 -13.32 -3.70 -0.85
C GLU A 23 -13.37 -3.53 -2.37
N GLN A 24 -12.80 -2.44 -2.87
CA GLN A 24 -12.75 -2.16 -4.30
C GLN A 24 -11.82 -3.13 -5.02
N ALA A 25 -10.68 -3.49 -4.39
CA ALA A 25 -9.78 -4.51 -4.91
C ALA A 25 -10.46 -5.87 -4.98
N ALA A 26 -11.20 -6.27 -3.94
CA ALA A 26 -11.95 -7.52 -3.90
C ALA A 26 -12.99 -7.61 -5.02
N ARG A 27 -13.72 -6.51 -5.27
CA ARG A 27 -14.69 -6.44 -6.35
C ARG A 27 -14.00 -6.56 -7.72
N THR A 28 -13.04 -5.69 -8.01
CA THR A 28 -12.41 -5.62 -9.34
C THR A 28 -11.60 -6.86 -9.67
N LEU A 29 -10.70 -7.27 -8.77
CA LEU A 29 -9.85 -8.45 -8.99
C LEU A 29 -10.65 -9.75 -8.88
N GLY A 30 -11.64 -9.78 -7.99
CA GLY A 30 -12.57 -10.90 -7.87
C GLY A 30 -13.35 -11.13 -9.17
N ASP A 31 -13.89 -10.08 -9.77
CA ASP A 31 -14.66 -10.17 -11.02
C ASP A 31 -13.78 -10.61 -12.21
N VAL A 32 -12.55 -10.08 -12.30
CA VAL A 32 -11.59 -10.52 -13.33
C VAL A 32 -11.25 -11.99 -13.18
N LYS A 33 -10.94 -12.43 -11.97
CA LYS A 33 -10.58 -13.83 -11.70
C LYS A 33 -11.76 -14.77 -11.89
N LEU A 34 -12.95 -14.32 -11.52
CA LEU A 34 -14.21 -15.05 -11.76
C LEU A 34 -14.46 -15.22 -13.26
N ALA A 35 -14.27 -14.17 -14.07
CA ALA A 35 -14.42 -14.25 -15.51
C ALA A 35 -13.42 -15.24 -16.14
N GLN A 36 -12.22 -15.34 -15.61
CA GLN A 36 -11.23 -16.34 -16.03
C GLN A 36 -11.66 -17.76 -15.66
N MET A 37 -12.15 -17.96 -14.42
CA MET A 37 -12.59 -19.28 -13.94
C MET A 37 -13.83 -19.77 -14.70
N ARG A 38 -14.80 -18.90 -14.99
CA ARG A 38 -16.00 -19.26 -15.77
C ARG A 38 -15.72 -19.63 -17.22
N ARG A 39 -14.59 -19.16 -17.78
CA ARG A 39 -14.15 -19.61 -19.10
C ARG A 39 -13.62 -21.04 -19.07
N ALA A 40 -13.05 -21.47 -17.93
CA ALA A 40 -12.54 -22.82 -17.74
C ALA A 40 -13.63 -23.79 -17.26
N ASP A 41 -14.55 -23.30 -16.42
CA ASP A 41 -15.68 -24.05 -15.86
C ASP A 41 -16.94 -23.17 -15.86
N PRO A 42 -17.86 -23.36 -16.83
CA PRO A 42 -19.09 -22.57 -16.93
C PRO A 42 -20.08 -22.78 -15.79
N ASP A 43 -20.03 -23.96 -15.12
CA ASP A 43 -20.96 -24.37 -14.06
C ASP A 43 -20.44 -24.03 -12.64
N LEU A 44 -19.58 -23.06 -12.52
CA LEU A 44 -18.97 -22.65 -11.25
C LEU A 44 -20.04 -22.27 -10.21
N ASP A 45 -20.03 -22.95 -9.08
CA ASP A 45 -20.97 -22.75 -7.99
C ASP A 45 -20.85 -21.36 -7.35
N GLY A 46 -21.97 -20.77 -6.96
CA GLY A 46 -22.05 -19.46 -6.32
C GLY A 46 -21.28 -19.38 -5.00
N GLY A 47 -21.16 -20.48 -4.25
CA GLY A 47 -20.37 -20.57 -3.03
C GLY A 47 -18.87 -20.35 -3.28
N SER A 48 -18.34 -20.96 -4.33
CA SER A 48 -16.94 -20.80 -4.75
C SER A 48 -16.61 -19.36 -5.15
N VAL A 49 -17.59 -18.65 -5.69
CA VAL A 49 -17.45 -17.21 -6.05
C VAL A 49 -17.30 -16.34 -4.82
N GLN A 50 -18.13 -16.56 -3.80
CA GLN A 50 -18.08 -15.79 -2.57
C GLN A 50 -16.76 -16.05 -1.82
N GLU A 51 -16.38 -17.31 -1.71
CA GLU A 51 -15.11 -17.69 -1.09
C GLU A 51 -13.92 -17.04 -1.78
N LEU A 52 -13.92 -16.96 -3.11
CA LEU A 52 -12.89 -16.27 -3.87
C LEU A 52 -12.83 -14.78 -3.54
N ARG A 53 -13.98 -14.10 -3.47
CA ARG A 53 -14.05 -12.68 -3.13
C ARG A 53 -13.54 -12.42 -1.72
N ASP A 54 -13.91 -13.25 -0.76
CA ASP A 54 -13.48 -13.14 0.63
C ASP A 54 -11.96 -13.36 0.77
N ARG A 55 -11.38 -14.30 0.03
CA ARG A 55 -9.91 -14.48 -0.04
C ARG A 55 -9.20 -13.28 -0.63
N VAL A 56 -9.73 -12.71 -1.71
CA VAL A 56 -9.14 -11.51 -2.34
C VAL A 56 -9.23 -10.31 -1.40
N ARG A 57 -10.37 -10.15 -0.70
CA ARG A 57 -10.54 -9.10 0.32
C ARG A 57 -9.54 -9.25 1.45
N ALA A 58 -9.47 -10.41 2.08
CA ALA A 58 -8.56 -10.67 3.19
C ALA A 58 -7.09 -10.45 2.80
N LYS A 59 -6.71 -10.86 1.59
CA LYS A 59 -5.38 -10.61 1.06
C LYS A 59 -5.13 -9.10 0.90
N ALA A 60 -6.06 -8.37 0.30
CA ALA A 60 -5.93 -6.93 0.09
C ALA A 60 -5.86 -6.17 1.43
N GLU A 61 -6.70 -6.54 2.42
CA GLU A 61 -6.66 -5.96 3.77
C GLU A 61 -5.29 -6.15 4.44
N ASN A 62 -4.73 -7.34 4.35
CA ASN A 62 -3.41 -7.61 4.90
C ASN A 62 -2.31 -6.82 4.18
N GLU A 63 -2.33 -6.80 2.85
CA GLU A 63 -1.31 -6.15 2.02
C GLU A 63 -1.38 -4.61 2.03
N THR A 64 -2.45 -4.01 2.53
CA THR A 64 -2.59 -2.56 2.70
C THR A 64 -2.15 -2.07 4.08
N SER A 65 -1.93 -2.96 5.04
CA SER A 65 -1.56 -2.58 6.40
C SER A 65 -0.17 -1.92 6.46
N ALA A 66 0.00 -0.96 7.38
CA ALA A 66 1.29 -0.32 7.62
C ALA A 66 2.39 -1.34 7.94
N TYR A 67 2.07 -2.37 8.72
CA TYR A 67 3.03 -3.42 9.09
C TYR A 67 3.51 -4.23 7.89
N TRP A 68 2.61 -4.58 6.98
CA TRP A 68 2.98 -5.27 5.74
C TRP A 68 3.87 -4.38 4.86
N PHE A 69 3.53 -3.11 4.75
CA PHE A 69 4.28 -2.12 3.97
C PHE A 69 5.70 -1.95 4.51
N THR A 70 5.84 -1.77 5.82
CA THR A 70 7.14 -1.65 6.50
C THR A 70 7.97 -2.93 6.36
N SER A 71 7.34 -4.10 6.48
CA SER A 71 8.04 -5.39 6.29
C SER A 71 8.63 -5.57 4.89
N ARG A 72 8.12 -4.84 3.91
CA ARG A 72 8.62 -4.82 2.51
C ARG A 72 9.55 -3.63 2.23
N LEU A 73 9.88 -2.85 3.23
CA LEU A 73 10.74 -1.66 3.11
C LEU A 73 10.18 -0.60 2.14
N TYR A 74 8.86 -0.49 2.05
CA TYR A 74 8.20 0.54 1.25
C TYR A 74 8.17 1.90 1.96
N ASP A 75 8.30 1.90 3.28
CA ASP A 75 8.55 3.07 4.13
C ASP A 75 9.81 2.86 4.97
N ASP A 76 10.14 3.85 5.78
CA ASP A 76 11.32 3.83 6.67
C ASP A 76 10.95 3.41 8.09
N GLY A 77 9.65 3.28 8.39
CA GLY A 77 9.17 2.76 9.66
C GLY A 77 7.79 3.25 10.07
N ILE A 78 7.31 2.66 11.17
CA ILE A 78 6.05 3.02 11.82
C ILE A 78 6.37 3.87 13.05
N ILE A 79 5.68 4.99 13.19
CA ILE A 79 5.83 5.91 14.31
C ILE A 79 4.52 6.08 15.08
N ASP A 80 4.60 6.36 16.37
CA ASP A 80 3.45 6.81 17.13
C ASP A 80 2.98 8.16 16.58
N PRO A 81 1.67 8.36 16.34
CA PRO A 81 1.14 9.65 15.94
C PRO A 81 1.55 10.81 16.85
N LEU A 82 1.72 10.57 18.15
CA LEU A 82 2.17 11.58 19.12
C LEU A 82 3.62 12.02 18.88
N ASP A 83 4.46 11.16 18.32
CA ASP A 83 5.86 11.45 18.02
C ASP A 83 6.06 12.12 16.66
N THR A 84 5.03 12.30 15.86
CA THR A 84 5.11 12.85 14.50
C THR A 84 5.89 14.17 14.47
N ARG A 85 5.61 15.10 15.39
CA ARG A 85 6.30 16.39 15.46
C ARG A 85 7.78 16.23 15.74
N ASN A 86 8.14 15.37 16.68
CA ASN A 86 9.53 15.12 17.07
C ASN A 86 10.31 14.50 15.91
N MET A 87 9.72 13.50 15.25
CA MET A 87 10.32 12.84 14.10
C MET A 87 10.52 13.78 12.92
N LEU A 88 9.54 14.64 12.63
CA LEU A 88 9.67 15.68 11.61
C LEU A 88 10.77 16.68 11.97
N GLY A 89 10.87 17.10 13.23
CA GLY A 89 11.92 17.99 13.72
C GLY A 89 13.31 17.39 13.51
N ILE A 90 13.51 16.12 13.86
CA ILE A 90 14.76 15.40 13.64
C ILE A 90 15.08 15.31 12.14
N ALA A 91 14.10 14.90 11.34
CA ALA A 91 14.27 14.75 9.90
C ALA A 91 14.66 16.08 9.22
N LEU A 92 13.99 17.17 9.58
CA LEU A 92 14.30 18.52 9.08
C LEU A 92 15.68 18.99 9.53
N THR A 93 16.07 18.71 10.76
CA THR A 93 17.40 19.05 11.28
C THR A 93 18.49 18.31 10.50
N CYS A 94 18.30 17.02 10.24
CA CYS A 94 19.21 16.23 9.40
C CYS A 94 19.29 16.77 7.97
N ALA A 95 18.14 17.14 7.39
CA ALA A 95 18.06 17.65 6.03
C ALA A 95 18.69 19.05 5.88
N ALA A 96 18.55 19.91 6.90
CA ALA A 96 19.08 21.28 6.87
C ALA A 96 20.63 21.35 6.79
N GLY A 97 21.32 20.31 7.23
CA GLY A 97 22.79 20.20 7.15
C GLY A 97 23.31 19.73 5.79
N VAL A 98 22.44 19.39 4.86
CA VAL A 98 22.81 18.85 3.54
C VAL A 98 22.46 19.87 2.45
N ALA A 99 23.43 20.19 1.59
CA ALA A 99 23.16 21.05 0.45
C ALA A 99 22.06 20.42 -0.44
N PRO A 100 21.09 21.22 -0.91
CA PRO A 100 20.05 20.69 -1.78
C PRO A 100 20.67 20.20 -3.09
N ASN A 101 20.43 18.94 -3.43
CA ASN A 101 20.78 18.40 -4.74
C ASN A 101 19.91 19.06 -5.82
N ALA A 102 20.43 19.13 -7.04
CA ALA A 102 19.60 19.50 -8.17
C ALA A 102 18.35 18.58 -8.22
N PRO A 103 17.16 19.13 -8.42
CA PRO A 103 15.94 18.33 -8.41
C PRO A 103 15.95 17.32 -9.56
N HIS A 104 15.99 16.05 -9.23
CA HIS A 104 15.70 14.96 -10.15
C HIS A 104 14.25 14.55 -9.97
N TYR A 105 13.42 14.89 -10.95
CA TYR A 105 12.04 14.47 -10.93
C TYR A 105 11.97 12.97 -11.26
N GLY A 106 11.39 12.18 -10.36
CA GLY A 106 11.17 10.77 -10.59
C GLY A 106 10.22 10.52 -11.77
N VAL A 107 10.33 9.36 -12.37
CA VAL A 107 9.35 8.92 -13.37
C VAL A 107 8.10 8.47 -12.60
N PHE A 108 7.04 9.26 -12.70
CA PHE A 108 5.75 8.90 -12.10
C PHE A 108 5.17 7.70 -12.84
N ARG A 109 5.07 6.58 -12.14
CA ARG A 109 4.27 5.44 -12.59
C ARG A 109 2.95 5.49 -11.84
N THR A 110 1.90 5.78 -12.55
CA THR A 110 0.52 5.63 -12.12
C THR A 110 0.05 4.19 -12.30
#